data_b284f014ccecf2840faa9e00aa8dcb81
#
_entry.id   b284f014ccecf2840faa9e00aa8dcb81
#
_cell.length_a   1.000
_cell.length_b   1.000
_cell.length_c   1.000
_cell.angle_alpha   90.00
_cell.angle_beta   90.00
_cell.angle_gamma   90.00
#
_symmetry.space_group_name_H-M   'P 1'
#
loop_
_entity.id
_entity.type
_entity.pdbx_description
1 polymer ?
#
loop_
_entity_poly.entity_id
_entity_poly.type
_entity_poly.pdbx_seq_one_letter_code
_entity_poly.pdbx_strand_id
1 'polypeptide(L)'
;MYNTININPAYAGTRETFSAFVLHRNQWVGLDGAPVTNTASINTNVGESRLGFGLSFINDNIGPTQENGISADIAYIIPLNGDYKLSFGVKGTANLYSLDVNKLNIYQANDPEFQSLNGKLSPNIGTGVYYYSDKFYTGLSVPNFVKTKYYNDNEISINKKSIHYYFIAGYVFDLNESVKFKPSFISKITDGAPFQLDVNANFMFNEKFVLGGSYRLGSAVSALAGFQISNSWFLGYGYDLETTKLSKYNSGSHEIFLRYELFKNNRISTPRFF
;
A
#
# COMPACT_ATOMS: atom_id res chain seq x y z
N MET A 1 0.32 -2.12 5.25
CA MET A 1 1.44 -2.21 6.21
C MET A 1 2.73 -2.69 5.56
N TYR A 2 2.72 -3.71 4.70
CA TYR A 2 3.92 -4.31 4.09
C TYR A 2 4.39 -3.63 2.80
N ASN A 3 3.54 -2.92 2.08
CA ASN A 3 3.85 -2.26 0.82
C ASN A 3 3.85 -0.74 0.94
N THR A 4 4.79 -0.20 1.72
CA THR A 4 4.83 1.24 2.01
C THR A 4 5.22 2.09 0.80
N ILE A 5 5.97 1.54 -0.15
CA ILE A 5 6.35 2.30 -1.35
C ILE A 5 5.12 2.78 -2.14
N ASN A 6 4.00 2.04 -2.09
CA ASN A 6 2.78 2.46 -2.77
C ASN A 6 2.18 3.74 -2.18
N ILE A 7 2.35 3.97 -0.88
CA ILE A 7 1.79 5.13 -0.18
C ILE A 7 2.81 6.23 0.07
N ASN A 8 4.11 5.92 0.16
CA ASN A 8 5.17 6.91 0.44
C ASN A 8 6.39 6.69 -0.44
N PRO A 9 6.64 7.56 -1.43
CA PRO A 9 7.80 7.46 -2.32
C PRO A 9 9.14 7.58 -1.63
N ALA A 10 9.21 8.30 -0.49
CA ALA A 10 10.43 8.43 0.30
C ALA A 10 10.92 7.11 0.91
N TYR A 11 10.10 6.06 0.82
CA TYR A 11 10.47 4.71 1.22
C TYR A 11 11.42 4.01 0.24
N ALA A 12 11.48 4.45 -1.03
CA ALA A 12 12.34 3.84 -2.03
C ALA A 12 13.81 3.80 -1.57
N GLY A 13 14.46 2.64 -1.66
CA GLY A 13 15.86 2.42 -1.26
C GLY A 13 16.14 2.37 0.25
N THR A 14 15.15 2.62 1.13
CA THR A 14 15.37 2.61 2.58
C THR A 14 15.69 1.24 3.17
N ARG A 15 15.53 0.18 2.41
CA ARG A 15 15.91 -1.18 2.81
C ARG A 15 17.37 -1.52 2.53
N GLU A 16 18.10 -0.62 1.85
CA GLU A 16 19.52 -0.76 1.50
C GLU A 16 19.87 -2.04 0.73
N THR A 17 18.86 -2.70 0.18
CA THR A 17 18.97 -3.91 -0.62
C THR A 17 17.93 -3.90 -1.74
N PHE A 18 18.13 -4.74 -2.76
CA PHE A 18 17.07 -4.99 -3.71
C PHE A 18 15.93 -5.75 -3.03
N SER A 19 14.73 -5.21 -3.12
CA SER A 19 13.51 -5.82 -2.58
C SER A 19 12.44 -5.86 -3.65
N ALA A 20 11.86 -7.04 -3.86
CA ALA A 20 10.68 -7.26 -4.70
C ALA A 20 9.52 -7.72 -3.83
N PHE A 21 8.33 -7.25 -4.15
CA PHE A 21 7.11 -7.53 -3.39
C PHE A 21 5.94 -7.76 -4.34
N VAL A 22 5.17 -8.80 -4.09
CA VAL A 22 3.90 -9.07 -4.78
C VAL A 22 2.80 -9.32 -3.75
N LEU A 23 1.58 -8.87 -4.07
CA LEU A 23 0.42 -8.99 -3.21
C LEU A 23 -0.83 -9.21 -4.05
N HIS A 24 -1.65 -10.15 -3.61
CA HIS A 24 -3.01 -10.37 -4.08
C HIS A 24 -3.98 -10.18 -2.93
N ARG A 25 -4.99 -9.33 -3.13
CA ARG A 25 -6.04 -9.05 -2.15
C ARG A 25 -7.40 -9.26 -2.79
N ASN A 26 -8.20 -10.12 -2.19
CA ASN A 26 -9.60 -10.33 -2.51
C ASN A 26 -10.46 -9.80 -1.36
N GLN A 27 -11.14 -8.68 -1.58
CA GLN A 27 -11.97 -8.05 -0.56
C GLN A 27 -13.39 -8.57 -0.60
N TRP A 28 -14.06 -8.59 0.56
CA TRP A 28 -15.50 -8.87 0.73
C TRP A 28 -15.94 -10.11 -0.03
N VAL A 29 -15.26 -11.21 0.21
CA VAL A 29 -15.53 -12.49 -0.47
C VAL A 29 -17.01 -12.89 -0.35
N GLY A 30 -17.63 -13.25 -1.48
CA GLY A 30 -19.06 -13.56 -1.59
C GLY A 30 -19.93 -12.41 -2.05
N LEU A 31 -19.38 -11.18 -2.17
CA LEU A 31 -20.09 -10.03 -2.71
C LEU A 31 -19.76 -9.84 -4.19
N ASP A 32 -20.77 -9.81 -5.05
CA ASP A 32 -20.59 -9.58 -6.48
C ASP A 32 -19.97 -8.20 -6.76
N GLY A 33 -18.97 -8.16 -7.64
CA GLY A 33 -18.26 -6.93 -7.97
C GLY A 33 -17.33 -6.42 -6.88
N ALA A 34 -17.05 -7.22 -5.85
CA ALA A 34 -16.13 -6.87 -4.79
C ALA A 34 -14.71 -6.59 -5.31
N PRO A 35 -13.94 -5.73 -4.62
CA PRO A 35 -12.60 -5.34 -5.09
C PRO A 35 -11.61 -6.51 -5.10
N VAL A 36 -10.87 -6.62 -6.21
CA VAL A 36 -9.70 -7.51 -6.32
C VAL A 36 -8.50 -6.67 -6.71
N THR A 37 -7.49 -6.64 -5.84
CA THR A 37 -6.29 -5.83 -6.04
C THR A 37 -5.06 -6.72 -6.18
N ASN A 38 -4.29 -6.51 -7.24
CA ASN A 38 -2.98 -7.10 -7.45
C ASN A 38 -1.92 -6.01 -7.42
N THR A 39 -0.85 -6.24 -6.68
CA THR A 39 0.24 -5.28 -6.60
C THR A 39 1.57 -5.98 -6.79
N ALA A 40 2.45 -5.37 -7.57
CA ALA A 40 3.86 -5.75 -7.66
C ALA A 40 4.72 -4.51 -7.47
N SER A 41 5.81 -4.62 -6.75
CA SER A 41 6.77 -3.52 -6.61
C SER A 41 8.19 -4.04 -6.45
N ILE A 42 9.13 -3.25 -6.95
CA ILE A 42 10.55 -3.42 -6.69
C ILE A 42 11.11 -2.11 -6.16
N ASN A 43 12.05 -2.19 -5.25
CA ASN A 43 12.80 -1.02 -4.80
C ASN A 43 14.24 -1.40 -4.44
N THR A 44 15.14 -0.45 -4.62
CA THR A 44 16.57 -0.63 -4.33
C THR A 44 17.24 0.73 -4.11
N ASN A 45 18.35 0.72 -3.41
CA ASN A 45 19.31 1.83 -3.44
C ASN A 45 20.28 1.63 -4.60
N VAL A 46 20.87 2.71 -5.10
CA VAL A 46 21.84 2.67 -6.18
C VAL A 46 23.26 2.66 -5.61
N GLY A 47 23.81 1.47 -5.48
CA GLY A 47 25.16 1.27 -4.95
C GLY A 47 25.33 1.92 -3.56
N GLU A 48 26.41 2.68 -3.38
CA GLU A 48 26.67 3.47 -2.17
C GLU A 48 26.09 4.90 -2.24
N SER A 49 25.30 5.19 -3.27
CA SER A 49 24.67 6.49 -3.43
C SER A 49 23.53 6.69 -2.40
N ARG A 50 23.22 7.96 -2.16
CA ARG A 50 22.06 8.35 -1.32
C ARG A 50 20.72 8.27 -2.07
N LEU A 51 20.71 7.67 -3.26
CA LEU A 51 19.52 7.58 -4.11
C LEU A 51 18.85 6.23 -3.96
N GLY A 52 17.54 6.27 -3.74
CA GLY A 52 16.64 5.13 -3.79
C GLY A 52 15.73 5.19 -5.01
N PHE A 53 15.50 4.05 -5.65
CA PHE A 53 14.58 3.89 -6.77
C PHE A 53 13.52 2.86 -6.45
N GLY A 54 12.33 3.09 -6.98
CA GLY A 54 11.23 2.16 -6.90
C GLY A 54 10.42 2.14 -8.18
N LEU A 55 9.87 0.97 -8.49
CA LEU A 55 8.83 0.80 -9.51
C LEU A 55 7.69 0.00 -8.88
N SER A 56 6.46 0.39 -9.17
CA SER A 56 5.27 -0.29 -8.68
C SER A 56 4.23 -0.44 -9.78
N PHE A 57 3.53 -1.54 -9.75
CA PHE A 57 2.36 -1.82 -10.57
C PHE A 57 1.20 -2.19 -9.67
N ILE A 58 0.02 -1.59 -9.93
CA ILE A 58 -1.23 -1.90 -9.24
C ILE A 58 -2.29 -2.16 -10.30
N ASN A 59 -2.98 -3.29 -10.17
CA ASN A 59 -4.21 -3.59 -10.90
C ASN A 59 -5.34 -3.70 -9.89
N ASP A 60 -6.34 -2.86 -10.01
CA ASP A 60 -7.51 -2.82 -9.13
C ASP A 60 -8.78 -2.99 -9.96
N ASN A 61 -9.59 -4.00 -9.62
CA ASN A 61 -10.84 -4.33 -10.29
C ASN A 61 -11.98 -4.18 -9.29
N ILE A 62 -12.93 -3.29 -9.55
CA ILE A 62 -14.09 -3.05 -8.68
C ILE A 62 -15.35 -2.99 -9.54
N GLY A 63 -16.17 -4.04 -9.50
CA GLY A 63 -17.37 -4.14 -10.33
C GLY A 63 -17.08 -3.95 -11.81
N PRO A 64 -17.66 -2.90 -12.45
CA PRO A 64 -17.45 -2.60 -13.87
C PRO A 64 -16.14 -1.84 -14.14
N THR A 65 -15.43 -1.39 -13.10
CA THR A 65 -14.23 -0.55 -13.24
C THR A 65 -12.94 -1.35 -13.11
N GLN A 66 -11.95 -1.00 -13.92
CA GLN A 66 -10.59 -1.51 -13.83
C GLN A 66 -9.61 -0.32 -13.87
N GLU A 67 -8.71 -0.27 -12.89
CA GLU A 67 -7.61 0.69 -12.86
C GLU A 67 -6.26 -0.06 -12.88
N ASN A 68 -5.40 0.30 -13.84
CA ASN A 68 -4.03 -0.18 -13.94
C ASN A 68 -3.09 1.01 -13.73
N GLY A 69 -2.30 0.97 -12.65
CA GLY A 69 -1.36 2.03 -12.31
C GLY A 69 0.08 1.54 -12.41
N ILE A 70 0.93 2.31 -13.09
CA ILE A 70 2.39 2.13 -13.06
C ILE A 70 2.98 3.37 -12.42
N SER A 71 3.85 3.19 -11.43
CA SER A 71 4.51 4.27 -10.71
C SER A 71 6.02 4.09 -10.69
N ALA A 72 6.75 5.19 -10.80
CA ALA A 72 8.17 5.27 -10.55
C ALA A 72 8.45 6.22 -9.38
N ASP A 73 9.32 5.79 -8.46
CA ASP A 73 9.70 6.52 -7.27
C ASP A 73 11.19 6.81 -7.27
N ILE A 74 11.56 8.04 -6.89
CA ILE A 74 12.94 8.45 -6.65
C ILE A 74 12.99 9.06 -5.25
N ALA A 75 13.93 8.60 -4.42
CA ALA A 75 14.14 9.13 -3.08
C ALA A 75 15.59 9.54 -2.88
N TYR A 76 15.79 10.57 -2.05
CA TYR A 76 17.10 11.01 -1.60
C TYR A 76 17.22 10.83 -0.08
N ILE A 77 18.18 10.02 0.34
CA ILE A 77 18.37 9.60 1.73
C ILE A 77 19.52 10.40 2.34
N ILE A 78 19.25 11.10 3.42
CA ILE A 78 20.19 11.92 4.17
C ILE A 78 20.51 11.22 5.49
N PRO A 79 21.74 10.72 5.69
CA PRO A 79 22.17 10.25 6.99
C PRO A 79 22.21 11.42 7.98
N LEU A 80 21.70 11.20 9.18
CA LEU A 80 21.73 12.15 10.28
C LEU A 80 22.66 11.63 11.39
N ASN A 81 22.68 12.31 12.53
CA ASN A 81 23.47 11.85 13.68
C ASN A 81 22.94 10.53 14.23
N GLY A 82 23.83 9.60 14.57
CA GLY A 82 23.49 8.25 14.99
C GLY A 82 22.95 7.40 13.82
N ASP A 83 22.02 6.48 14.13
CA ASP A 83 21.45 5.55 13.14
C ASP A 83 20.24 6.12 12.38
N TYR A 84 19.95 7.42 12.58
CA TYR A 84 18.78 8.05 11.96
C TYR A 84 19.08 8.52 10.54
N LYS A 85 18.06 8.35 9.69
CA LYS A 85 18.07 8.77 8.29
C LYS A 85 16.78 9.50 7.96
N LEU A 86 16.89 10.54 7.12
CA LEU A 86 15.76 11.30 6.59
C LEU A 86 15.73 11.13 5.08
N SER A 87 14.61 10.70 4.56
CA SER A 87 14.40 10.49 3.12
C SER A 87 13.31 11.40 2.59
N PHE A 88 13.55 11.99 1.43
CA PHE A 88 12.58 12.73 0.64
C PHE A 88 12.33 11.99 -0.66
N GLY A 89 11.07 11.83 -1.06
CA GLY A 89 10.74 11.08 -2.25
C GLY A 89 9.73 11.78 -3.15
N VAL A 90 9.85 11.51 -4.44
CA VAL A 90 8.91 11.95 -5.48
C VAL A 90 8.43 10.71 -6.24
N LYS A 91 7.14 10.68 -6.57
CA LYS A 91 6.46 9.64 -7.33
C LYS A 91 5.89 10.21 -8.61
N GLY A 92 6.14 9.55 -9.73
CA GLY A 92 5.39 9.73 -10.97
C GLY A 92 4.50 8.51 -11.21
N THR A 93 3.22 8.72 -11.51
CA THR A 93 2.26 7.65 -11.75
C THR A 93 1.54 7.87 -13.07
N ALA A 94 1.36 6.80 -13.84
CA ALA A 94 0.48 6.72 -14.98
C ALA A 94 -0.62 5.70 -14.68
N ASN A 95 -1.87 6.17 -14.56
CA ASN A 95 -3.04 5.30 -14.34
C ASN A 95 -3.82 5.19 -15.67
N LEU A 96 -4.20 3.96 -15.99
CA LEU A 96 -5.13 3.63 -17.08
C LEU A 96 -6.45 3.19 -16.45
N TYR A 97 -7.48 3.98 -16.63
CA TYR A 97 -8.82 3.71 -16.12
C TYR A 97 -9.73 3.20 -17.22
N SER A 98 -10.43 2.10 -16.95
CA SER A 98 -11.43 1.51 -17.83
C SER A 98 -12.74 1.32 -17.09
N LEU A 99 -13.86 1.54 -17.77
CA LEU A 99 -15.20 1.28 -17.29
C LEU A 99 -15.97 0.50 -18.35
N ASP A 100 -16.42 -0.70 -18.02
CA ASP A 100 -17.26 -1.54 -18.87
C ASP A 100 -18.74 -1.32 -18.50
N VAL A 101 -19.41 -0.51 -19.29
CA VAL A 101 -20.82 -0.16 -19.08
C VAL A 101 -21.75 -1.37 -19.25
N ASN A 102 -21.37 -2.40 -20.01
CA ASN A 102 -22.19 -3.63 -20.17
C ASN A 102 -22.34 -4.42 -18.88
N LYS A 103 -21.49 -4.18 -17.88
CA LYS A 103 -21.60 -4.75 -16.55
C LYS A 103 -22.52 -3.97 -15.60
N LEU A 104 -23.09 -2.87 -16.07
CA LEU A 104 -24.03 -2.06 -15.32
C LEU A 104 -25.48 -2.44 -15.67
N ASN A 105 -26.34 -2.49 -14.69
CA ASN A 105 -27.80 -2.58 -14.91
C ASN A 105 -28.34 -1.20 -15.25
N ILE A 106 -28.33 -0.87 -16.56
CA ILE A 106 -28.80 0.43 -17.07
C ILE A 106 -30.24 0.30 -17.48
N TYR A 107 -31.11 1.22 -17.03
CA TYR A 107 -32.54 1.21 -17.34
C TYR A 107 -32.82 1.46 -18.84
N GLN A 108 -31.98 2.29 -19.51
CA GLN A 108 -32.03 2.54 -20.94
C GLN A 108 -30.70 2.12 -21.58
N ALA A 109 -30.71 0.99 -22.29
CA ALA A 109 -29.49 0.37 -22.85
C ALA A 109 -28.75 1.25 -23.91
N ASN A 110 -29.40 2.27 -24.46
CA ASN A 110 -28.84 3.15 -25.50
C ASN A 110 -28.72 4.61 -25.05
N ASP A 111 -28.61 4.86 -23.74
CA ASP A 111 -28.37 6.21 -23.23
C ASP A 111 -26.96 6.69 -23.64
N PRO A 112 -26.85 7.77 -24.45
CA PRO A 112 -25.54 8.26 -24.94
C PRO A 112 -24.63 8.79 -23.83
N GLU A 113 -25.16 9.04 -22.64
CA GLU A 113 -24.39 9.45 -21.46
C GLU A 113 -23.59 8.27 -20.84
N PHE A 114 -24.03 7.02 -21.09
CA PHE A 114 -23.36 5.82 -20.58
C PHE A 114 -22.47 5.19 -21.65
N GLN A 115 -21.24 5.69 -21.77
CA GLN A 115 -20.25 5.13 -22.70
C GLN A 115 -19.14 4.40 -21.92
N SER A 116 -18.73 3.23 -22.43
CA SER A 116 -17.57 2.52 -21.92
C SER A 116 -16.31 3.34 -22.09
N LEU A 117 -15.48 3.39 -21.07
CA LEU A 117 -14.16 4.02 -21.13
C LEU A 117 -13.09 2.93 -21.24
N ASN A 118 -12.22 3.05 -22.23
CA ASN A 118 -11.13 2.12 -22.45
C ASN A 118 -9.79 2.82 -22.25
N GLY A 119 -9.08 2.47 -21.19
CA GLY A 119 -7.69 2.87 -20.96
C GLY A 119 -7.47 4.39 -20.90
N LYS A 120 -8.38 5.16 -20.29
CA LYS A 120 -8.18 6.61 -20.14
C LYS A 120 -6.98 6.89 -19.26
N LEU A 121 -5.93 7.47 -19.84
CA LEU A 121 -4.70 7.80 -19.16
C LEU A 121 -4.91 8.96 -18.17
N SER A 122 -4.43 8.79 -16.95
CA SER A 122 -4.45 9.78 -15.89
C SER A 122 -3.08 9.85 -15.23
N PRO A 123 -2.21 10.78 -15.64
CA PRO A 123 -0.93 11.00 -14.99
C PRO A 123 -1.12 11.62 -13.61
N ASN A 124 -0.22 11.28 -12.69
CA ASN A 124 -0.21 11.86 -11.35
C ASN A 124 1.22 12.03 -10.84
N ILE A 125 1.38 12.89 -9.86
CA ILE A 125 2.64 13.09 -9.12
C ILE A 125 2.34 13.00 -7.64
N GLY A 126 3.33 12.53 -6.88
CA GLY A 126 3.25 12.45 -5.42
C GLY A 126 4.57 12.79 -4.77
N THR A 127 4.54 13.03 -3.48
CA THR A 127 5.73 13.24 -2.67
C THR A 127 5.58 12.65 -1.28
N GLY A 128 6.70 12.50 -0.60
CA GLY A 128 6.72 12.06 0.78
C GLY A 128 8.02 12.36 1.49
N VAL A 129 7.94 12.28 2.79
CA VAL A 129 9.07 12.37 3.72
C VAL A 129 9.02 11.13 4.61
N TYR A 130 10.18 10.57 4.90
CA TYR A 130 10.32 9.39 5.73
C TYR A 130 11.54 9.52 6.64
N TYR A 131 11.31 9.52 7.94
CA TYR A 131 12.34 9.58 8.97
C TYR A 131 12.41 8.24 9.68
N TYR A 132 13.59 7.63 9.74
CA TYR A 132 13.71 6.27 10.23
C TYR A 132 15.11 5.97 10.83
N SER A 133 15.13 4.91 11.63
CA SER A 133 16.33 4.24 12.14
C SER A 133 16.10 2.73 12.10
N ASP A 134 16.97 1.95 12.71
CA ASP A 134 16.81 0.48 12.80
C ASP A 134 15.55 0.04 13.57
N LYS A 135 15.07 0.87 14.50
CA LYS A 135 13.92 0.52 15.36
C LYS A 135 12.71 1.43 15.20
N PHE A 136 12.88 2.62 14.69
CA PHE A 136 11.83 3.64 14.59
C PHE A 136 11.60 4.06 13.16
N TYR A 137 10.36 4.37 12.82
CA TYR A 137 10.03 5.09 11.61
C TYR A 137 8.80 5.97 11.76
N THR A 138 8.81 7.07 11.02
CA THR A 138 7.64 7.92 10.79
C THR A 138 7.69 8.50 9.38
N GLY A 139 6.53 8.78 8.81
CA GLY A 139 6.48 9.33 7.45
C GLY A 139 5.17 10.03 7.15
N LEU A 140 5.28 11.06 6.36
CA LEU A 140 4.18 11.83 5.77
C LEU A 140 4.24 11.72 4.27
N SER A 141 3.10 11.54 3.61
CA SER A 141 3.08 11.45 2.14
C SER A 141 1.74 11.81 1.53
N VAL A 142 1.83 12.27 0.28
CA VAL A 142 0.71 12.47 -0.63
C VAL A 142 1.09 11.78 -1.95
N PRO A 143 0.70 10.52 -2.16
CA PRO A 143 1.13 9.75 -3.33
C PRO A 143 0.52 10.24 -4.66
N ASN A 144 -0.59 10.99 -4.60
CA ASN A 144 -1.28 11.51 -5.77
C ASN A 144 -1.83 12.91 -5.48
N PHE A 145 -1.28 13.95 -6.14
CA PHE A 145 -1.71 15.34 -5.99
C PHE A 145 -2.77 15.77 -7.00
N VAL A 146 -2.79 15.11 -8.18
CA VAL A 146 -3.67 15.54 -9.26
C VAL A 146 -5.05 14.94 -9.08
N LYS A 147 -6.06 15.82 -8.98
CA LYS A 147 -7.48 15.41 -9.00
C LYS A 147 -7.86 15.12 -10.47
N THR A 148 -8.10 13.87 -10.80
CA THR A 148 -8.47 13.49 -12.17
C THR A 148 -9.98 13.42 -12.33
N LYS A 149 -10.50 14.05 -13.40
CA LYS A 149 -11.87 13.90 -13.87
C LYS A 149 -11.87 12.94 -15.07
N TYR A 150 -12.65 11.88 -15.02
CA TYR A 150 -12.70 10.89 -16.11
C TYR A 150 -13.71 11.21 -17.20
N TYR A 151 -14.71 12.06 -16.95
CA TYR A 151 -15.70 12.52 -17.91
C TYR A 151 -15.59 14.00 -18.20
N ASN A 152 -15.85 14.41 -19.45
CA ASN A 152 -15.88 15.82 -19.87
C ASN A 152 -17.21 16.48 -19.47
N ASP A 153 -17.10 17.65 -18.93
CA ASP A 153 -17.94 18.85 -18.80
C ASP A 153 -19.47 18.81 -18.74
N ASN A 154 -20.17 17.71 -18.90
CA ASN A 154 -21.62 17.69 -18.70
C ASN A 154 -21.95 17.01 -17.36
N GLU A 155 -22.18 17.83 -16.35
CA GLU A 155 -22.86 17.70 -15.05
C GLU A 155 -22.78 16.37 -14.23
N ILE A 156 -22.38 15.23 -14.78
CA ILE A 156 -22.27 13.96 -14.07
C ILE A 156 -20.80 13.51 -13.99
N SER A 157 -20.04 14.13 -13.10
CA SER A 157 -18.67 13.69 -12.77
C SER A 157 -18.72 12.48 -11.80
N ILE A 158 -18.77 11.27 -12.32
CA ILE A 158 -18.94 10.05 -11.52
C ILE A 158 -17.68 9.66 -10.73
N ASN A 159 -16.47 10.15 -11.09
CA ASN A 159 -15.26 9.82 -10.31
C ASN A 159 -14.26 10.97 -10.28
N LYS A 160 -14.25 11.71 -9.19
CA LYS A 160 -13.19 12.65 -8.84
C LYS A 160 -12.21 11.92 -7.89
N LYS A 161 -11.03 11.58 -8.39
CA LYS A 161 -9.99 10.99 -7.54
C LYS A 161 -9.57 12.02 -6.49
N SER A 162 -9.85 11.76 -5.23
CA SER A 162 -9.54 12.65 -4.11
C SER A 162 -8.07 12.55 -3.74
N ILE A 163 -7.52 13.63 -3.19
CA ILE A 163 -6.16 13.64 -2.62
C ILE A 163 -6.18 12.89 -1.29
N HIS A 164 -5.20 12.01 -1.10
CA HIS A 164 -5.02 11.25 0.13
C HIS A 164 -3.74 11.71 0.84
N TYR A 165 -3.87 12.08 2.10
CA TYR A 165 -2.75 12.37 2.99
C TYR A 165 -2.54 11.17 3.90
N TYR A 166 -1.32 10.66 3.96
CA TYR A 166 -0.95 9.56 4.82
C TYR A 166 0.04 10.00 5.88
N PHE A 167 -0.20 9.55 7.11
CA PHE A 167 0.76 9.62 8.20
C PHE A 167 0.95 8.23 8.79
N ILE A 168 2.18 7.77 8.86
CA ILE A 168 2.56 6.46 9.37
C ILE A 168 3.61 6.59 10.46
N ALA A 169 3.57 5.76 11.48
CA ALA A 169 4.65 5.60 12.43
C ALA A 169 4.65 4.20 13.05
N GLY A 170 5.81 3.79 13.55
CA GLY A 170 5.96 2.55 14.27
C GLY A 170 7.31 2.45 14.96
N TYR A 171 7.37 1.55 15.94
CA TYR A 171 8.57 1.29 16.73
C TYR A 171 8.74 -0.22 16.96
N VAL A 172 9.98 -0.68 17.02
CA VAL A 172 10.33 -2.07 17.31
C VAL A 172 10.93 -2.16 18.71
N PHE A 173 10.26 -2.87 19.60
CA PHE A 173 10.73 -3.22 20.92
C PHE A 173 11.31 -4.63 20.91
N ASP A 174 12.54 -4.80 21.35
CA ASP A 174 13.10 -6.11 21.66
C ASP A 174 12.60 -6.50 23.06
N LEU A 175 11.63 -7.42 23.15
CA LEU A 175 11.09 -7.88 24.42
C LEU A 175 12.06 -8.86 25.11
N ASN A 176 12.70 -9.70 24.30
CA ASN A 176 13.78 -10.61 24.67
C ASN A 176 14.56 -11.03 23.39
N GLU A 177 15.53 -11.94 23.53
CA GLU A 177 16.35 -12.42 22.39
C GLU A 177 15.55 -13.07 21.27
N SER A 178 14.40 -13.64 21.58
CA SER A 178 13.58 -14.42 20.64
C SER A 178 12.31 -13.69 20.20
N VAL A 179 11.89 -12.60 20.87
CA VAL A 179 10.61 -11.94 20.62
C VAL A 179 10.79 -10.44 20.45
N LYS A 180 10.33 -9.94 19.32
CA LYS A 180 10.22 -8.50 19.03
C LYS A 180 8.75 -8.10 18.93
N PHE A 181 8.42 -6.93 19.44
CA PHE A 181 7.08 -6.34 19.35
C PHE A 181 7.11 -5.05 18.55
N LYS A 182 6.20 -4.92 17.58
CA LYS A 182 6.09 -3.74 16.73
C LYS A 182 4.67 -3.18 16.76
N PRO A 183 4.37 -2.22 17.65
CA PRO A 183 3.22 -1.34 17.47
C PRO A 183 3.47 -0.39 16.30
N SER A 184 2.39 -0.11 15.56
CA SER A 184 2.44 0.85 14.46
C SER A 184 1.04 1.36 14.15
N PHE A 185 0.97 2.48 13.47
CA PHE A 185 -0.29 2.98 12.94
C PHE A 185 -0.13 3.58 11.56
N ILE A 186 -1.23 3.64 10.85
CA ILE A 186 -1.40 4.39 9.62
C ILE A 186 -2.67 5.21 9.72
N SER A 187 -2.59 6.51 9.45
CA SER A 187 -3.74 7.35 9.27
C SER A 187 -3.86 7.83 7.83
N LYS A 188 -5.09 7.93 7.37
CA LYS A 188 -5.45 8.44 6.05
C LYS A 188 -6.49 9.53 6.19
N ILE A 189 -6.20 10.70 5.63
CA ILE A 189 -7.11 11.83 5.52
C ILE A 189 -7.44 12.02 4.04
N THR A 190 -8.73 12.10 3.73
CA THR A 190 -9.23 12.29 2.37
C THR A 190 -10.32 13.35 2.40
N ASP A 191 -10.26 14.33 1.49
CA ASP A 191 -11.28 15.36 1.36
C ASP A 191 -12.65 14.71 1.05
N GLY A 192 -13.66 15.03 1.86
CA GLY A 192 -15.00 14.49 1.72
C GLY A 192 -15.21 13.06 2.22
N ALA A 193 -14.23 12.45 2.90
CA ALA A 193 -14.36 11.12 3.50
C ALA A 193 -14.03 11.14 5.00
N PRO A 194 -14.59 10.19 5.81
CA PRO A 194 -14.23 10.04 7.20
C PRO A 194 -12.73 9.82 7.42
N PHE A 195 -12.19 10.32 8.51
CA PHE A 195 -10.84 10.03 8.96
C PHE A 195 -10.67 8.53 9.20
N GLN A 196 -9.62 7.94 8.62
CA GLN A 196 -9.28 6.54 8.79
C GLN A 196 -8.01 6.41 9.62
N LEU A 197 -8.06 5.57 10.64
CA LEU A 197 -6.93 5.21 11.49
C LEU A 197 -6.89 3.69 11.66
N ASP A 198 -5.76 3.09 11.29
CA ASP A 198 -5.47 1.67 11.49
C ASP A 198 -4.35 1.56 12.53
N VAL A 199 -4.61 0.90 13.65
CA VAL A 199 -3.61 0.61 14.68
C VAL A 199 -3.23 -0.87 14.61
N ASN A 200 -1.94 -1.16 14.66
CA ASN A 200 -1.41 -2.51 14.46
C ASN A 200 -0.50 -2.90 15.62
N ALA A 201 -0.56 -4.17 15.99
CA ALA A 201 0.34 -4.81 16.93
C ALA A 201 0.88 -6.11 16.32
N ASN A 202 2.19 -6.19 16.13
CA ASN A 202 2.83 -7.35 15.49
C ASN A 202 3.93 -7.88 16.40
N PHE A 203 4.00 -9.20 16.52
CA PHE A 203 5.04 -9.92 17.23
C PHE A 203 5.84 -10.77 16.25
N MET A 204 7.15 -10.71 16.34
CA MET A 204 8.06 -11.58 15.60
C MET A 204 8.73 -12.54 16.57
N PHE A 205 8.72 -13.83 16.25
CA PHE A 205 9.28 -14.92 17.05
C PHE A 205 10.45 -15.54 16.31
N ASN A 206 11.61 -15.62 16.97
CA ASN A 206 12.85 -16.24 16.48
C ASN A 206 13.25 -15.77 15.06
N GLU A 207 12.93 -14.51 14.70
CA GLU A 207 13.13 -13.92 13.37
C GLU A 207 12.52 -14.73 12.20
N LYS A 208 11.57 -15.62 12.49
CA LYS A 208 10.93 -16.52 11.51
C LYS A 208 9.43 -16.33 11.41
N PHE A 209 8.73 -16.25 12.52
CA PHE A 209 7.28 -16.16 12.53
C PHE A 209 6.84 -14.76 12.93
N VAL A 210 5.87 -14.24 12.22
CA VAL A 210 5.20 -12.99 12.57
C VAL A 210 3.72 -13.27 12.76
N LEU A 211 3.20 -12.85 13.90
CA LEU A 211 1.76 -12.83 14.18
C LEU A 211 1.37 -11.40 14.52
N GLY A 212 0.28 -10.95 13.98
CA GLY A 212 -0.19 -9.59 14.20
C GLY A 212 -1.68 -9.46 14.17
N GLY A 213 -2.14 -8.38 14.78
CA GLY A 213 -3.52 -7.91 14.68
C GLY A 213 -3.55 -6.43 14.34
N SER A 214 -4.63 -6.02 13.73
CA SER A 214 -4.89 -4.64 13.38
C SER A 214 -6.34 -4.29 13.65
N TYR A 215 -6.57 -3.06 14.07
CA TYR A 215 -7.91 -2.51 14.20
C TYR A 215 -8.02 -1.24 13.37
N ARG A 216 -8.91 -1.26 12.40
CA ARG A 216 -9.32 -0.08 11.63
C ARG A 216 -10.51 0.54 12.31
N LEU A 217 -10.33 1.77 12.79
CA LEU A 217 -11.32 2.48 13.57
C LEU A 217 -12.69 2.51 12.87
N GLY A 218 -13.68 1.86 13.50
CA GLY A 218 -15.06 1.81 13.03
C GLY A 218 -15.31 1.00 11.75
N SER A 219 -14.33 0.18 11.27
CA SER A 219 -14.47 -0.51 9.98
C SER A 219 -14.11 -1.98 10.01
N ALA A 220 -12.94 -2.37 10.53
CA ALA A 220 -12.50 -3.76 10.44
C ALA A 220 -11.54 -4.15 11.56
N VAL A 221 -11.49 -5.45 11.85
CA VAL A 221 -10.46 -6.10 12.64
C VAL A 221 -9.71 -7.04 11.72
N SER A 222 -8.37 -7.06 11.79
CA SER A 222 -7.56 -7.90 10.92
C SER A 222 -6.62 -8.78 11.76
N ALA A 223 -6.38 -9.98 11.24
CA ALA A 223 -5.32 -10.88 11.70
C ALA A 223 -4.27 -11.05 10.60
N LEU A 224 -3.01 -11.19 11.01
CA LEU A 224 -1.90 -11.37 10.10
C LEU A 224 -0.99 -12.48 10.61
N ALA A 225 -0.58 -13.35 9.69
CA ALA A 225 0.45 -14.35 9.91
C ALA A 225 1.53 -14.24 8.82
N GLY A 226 2.78 -14.35 9.19
CA GLY A 226 3.90 -14.31 8.26
C GLY A 226 5.00 -15.30 8.63
N PHE A 227 5.70 -15.76 7.61
CA PHE A 227 6.77 -16.74 7.77
C PHE A 227 7.99 -16.42 6.90
N GLN A 228 9.16 -16.35 7.51
CA GLN A 228 10.44 -16.23 6.84
C GLN A 228 10.87 -17.60 6.34
N ILE A 229 10.65 -17.88 5.05
CA ILE A 229 10.95 -19.18 4.40
C ILE A 229 12.46 -19.40 4.31
N SER A 230 13.19 -18.35 3.99
CA SER A 230 14.65 -18.31 3.93
C SER A 230 15.15 -16.91 4.25
N ASN A 231 16.46 -16.68 4.24
CA ASN A 231 17.00 -15.33 4.47
C ASN A 231 16.47 -14.28 3.47
N SER A 232 16.08 -14.71 2.28
CA SER A 232 15.61 -13.82 1.19
C SER A 232 14.10 -13.82 0.99
N TRP A 233 13.37 -14.85 1.42
CA TRP A 233 11.95 -15.01 1.10
C TRP A 233 11.07 -14.91 2.34
N PHE A 234 10.07 -14.05 2.30
CA PHE A 234 9.05 -13.90 3.31
C PHE A 234 7.66 -14.03 2.69
N LEU A 235 6.83 -14.90 3.26
CA LEU A 235 5.43 -15.11 2.90
C LEU A 235 4.54 -14.57 4.00
N GLY A 236 3.49 -13.86 3.66
CA GLY A 236 2.50 -13.39 4.61
C GLY A 236 1.09 -13.58 4.12
N TYR A 237 0.18 -13.73 5.08
CA TYR A 237 -1.25 -13.85 4.87
C TYR A 237 -1.98 -12.95 5.86
N GLY A 238 -2.95 -12.21 5.36
CA GLY A 238 -3.85 -11.34 6.12
C GLY A 238 -5.31 -11.72 5.93
N TYR A 239 -6.08 -11.59 6.98
CA TYR A 239 -7.53 -11.74 6.95
C TYR A 239 -8.16 -10.54 7.64
N ASP A 240 -9.08 -9.85 6.94
CA ASP A 240 -9.84 -8.73 7.50
C ASP A 240 -11.30 -9.14 7.69
N LEU A 241 -11.80 -8.93 8.89
CA LEU A 241 -13.21 -9.08 9.25
C LEU A 241 -13.85 -7.69 9.34
N GLU A 242 -14.84 -7.43 8.52
CA GLU A 242 -15.63 -6.20 8.58
C GLU A 242 -16.44 -6.13 9.88
N THR A 243 -16.45 -4.97 10.52
CA THR A 243 -17.26 -4.71 11.73
C THR A 243 -18.47 -3.81 11.43
N THR A 244 -18.63 -3.37 10.18
CA THR A 244 -19.75 -2.57 9.70
C THR A 244 -20.96 -3.44 9.32
N LYS A 245 -22.06 -2.81 8.89
CA LYS A 245 -23.22 -3.54 8.38
C LYS A 245 -22.91 -4.41 7.16
N LEU A 246 -21.82 -4.14 6.46
CA LEU A 246 -21.36 -4.89 5.29
C LEU A 246 -20.93 -6.34 5.65
N SER A 247 -20.55 -6.59 6.91
CA SER A 247 -20.19 -7.93 7.40
C SER A 247 -21.27 -8.98 7.21
N LYS A 248 -22.54 -8.57 7.06
CA LYS A 248 -23.67 -9.50 6.81
C LYS A 248 -23.71 -10.05 5.39
N TYR A 249 -22.98 -9.45 4.47
CA TYR A 249 -23.03 -9.74 3.03
C TYR A 249 -21.72 -10.29 2.46
N ASN A 250 -20.70 -10.46 3.29
CA ASN A 250 -19.40 -10.98 2.85
C ASN A 250 -18.75 -11.87 3.92
N SER A 251 -17.81 -12.69 3.50
CA SER A 251 -17.05 -13.59 4.35
C SER A 251 -15.66 -13.03 4.72
N GLY A 252 -15.51 -11.70 4.77
CA GLY A 252 -14.25 -11.03 5.04
C GLY A 252 -13.38 -10.81 3.80
N SER A 253 -12.14 -10.39 4.01
CA SER A 253 -11.18 -10.13 2.94
C SER A 253 -9.90 -10.93 3.19
N HIS A 254 -9.33 -11.46 2.13
CA HIS A 254 -8.11 -12.26 2.16
C HIS A 254 -6.99 -11.52 1.43
N GLU A 255 -5.79 -11.54 2.00
CA GLU A 255 -4.60 -10.95 1.42
C GLU A 255 -3.43 -11.94 1.54
N ILE A 256 -2.77 -12.24 0.44
CA ILE A 256 -1.55 -13.03 0.42
C ILE A 256 -0.44 -12.20 -0.22
N PHE A 257 0.75 -12.22 0.37
CA PHE A 257 1.89 -11.50 -0.19
C PHE A 257 3.18 -12.27 -0.04
N LEU A 258 4.08 -12.04 -0.99
CA LEU A 258 5.42 -12.59 -1.03
C LEU A 258 6.42 -11.46 -1.22
N ARG A 259 7.49 -11.48 -0.42
CA ARG A 259 8.62 -10.56 -0.56
C ARG A 259 9.91 -11.33 -0.75
N TYR A 260 10.70 -10.83 -1.68
CA TYR A 260 12.06 -11.27 -1.95
C TYR A 260 13.05 -10.14 -1.67
N GLU A 261 14.14 -10.45 -0.97
CA GLU A 261 15.23 -9.52 -0.69
C GLU A 261 16.56 -10.16 -1.03
N LEU A 262 17.39 -9.41 -1.78
CA LEU A 262 18.72 -9.86 -2.18
C LEU A 262 19.76 -9.21 -1.26
N PHE A 263 20.20 -9.94 -0.25
CA PHE A 263 21.31 -9.52 0.63
C PHE A 263 22.64 -9.96 0.04
N LYS A 264 23.59 -9.00 -0.06
CA LYS A 264 24.94 -9.30 -0.56
C LYS A 264 25.81 -10.02 0.49
N ASN A 265 25.64 -9.69 1.79
CA ASN A 265 26.43 -10.26 2.88
C ASN A 265 25.54 -10.70 4.06
N ASN A 266 25.07 -9.77 4.87
CA ASN A 266 24.24 -10.04 6.04
C ASN A 266 22.86 -9.39 5.88
N ARG A 267 21.87 -9.95 6.58
CA ARG A 267 20.52 -9.35 6.66
C ARG A 267 20.61 -7.97 7.31
N ILE A 268 20.05 -6.97 6.66
CA ILE A 268 20.06 -5.60 7.15
C ILE A 268 18.94 -5.45 8.20
N SER A 269 19.28 -4.86 9.35
CA SER A 269 18.30 -4.52 10.38
C SER A 269 17.39 -3.40 9.88
N THR A 270 16.09 -3.59 10.00
CA THR A 270 15.11 -2.57 9.59
C THR A 270 13.99 -2.49 10.62
N PRO A 271 13.35 -1.30 10.83
CA PRO A 271 12.28 -1.12 11.80
C PRO A 271 10.99 -1.85 11.40
N ARG A 272 11.05 -2.67 10.38
CA ARG A 272 9.89 -3.39 9.84
C ARG A 272 9.93 -4.89 10.03
N PHE A 273 10.90 -5.39 10.74
CA PHE A 273 11.16 -6.80 10.99
C PHE A 273 11.54 -7.60 9.75
N PHE A 274 10.98 -7.30 8.60
CA PHE A 274 10.94 -8.18 7.45
C PHE A 274 11.12 -7.43 6.17
#